data_bb84085bf83b10fc9a8a253d287872bf
#
_entry.id   bb84085bf83b10fc9a8a253d287872bf
#
_cell.length_a   1.000
_cell.length_b   1.000
_cell.length_c   1.000
_cell.angle_alpha   90.00
_cell.angle_beta   90.00
_cell.angle_gamma   90.00
#
_symmetry.space_group_name_H-M   'P 1'
#
loop_
_entity.id
_entity.type
_entity.pdbx_description
1 polymer ?
#
loop_
_entity_poly.entity_id
_entity_poly.type
_entity_poly.pdbx_seq_one_letter_code
_entity_poly.pdbx_strand_id
1 'polypeptide(L)'
;MDQDSRWEKEQLAHYIELADAYPGREQVGVFSPRQDYSGHMPHYDAVYEEKVAVMTSGCLISVKGFEATGGFRDELFIDEVDNEYCMHIRRLGMKVVIINSVLLAHRLGEKRTIRFLGLFRKEYIDHAPFRFYYMTRNILYLNYLYPEYRPFTNKRLRKMLKRIVLYDQQHKWAALRMCWRGFRDVRSIIAIEKKHH
;
A
#
# COMPACT_ATOMS: atom_id res chain seq x y z
N MET A 1 -12.05 -3.72 -4.88
CA MET A 1 -11.41 -5.05 -4.74
C MET A 1 -10.72 -5.36 -6.06
N ASP A 2 -9.48 -5.81 -6.02
CA ASP A 2 -8.70 -6.09 -7.23
C ASP A 2 -9.25 -7.32 -7.97
N GLN A 3 -9.04 -7.40 -9.29
CA GLN A 3 -9.59 -8.46 -10.16
C GLN A 3 -9.09 -9.87 -9.80
N ASP A 4 -7.94 -9.96 -9.16
CA ASP A 4 -7.25 -11.18 -8.75
C ASP A 4 -7.49 -11.54 -7.27
N SER A 5 -8.37 -10.81 -6.58
CA SER A 5 -8.77 -11.08 -5.20
C SER A 5 -10.09 -11.84 -5.14
N ARG A 6 -10.18 -12.83 -4.24
CA ARG A 6 -11.39 -13.63 -4.03
C ARG A 6 -11.72 -13.75 -2.55
N TRP A 7 -13.02 -13.60 -2.24
CA TRP A 7 -13.59 -13.94 -0.95
C TRP A 7 -14.20 -15.35 -0.99
N GLU A 8 -13.89 -16.14 0.02
CA GLU A 8 -14.73 -17.28 0.39
C GLU A 8 -15.90 -16.76 1.22
N LYS A 9 -17.09 -17.28 1.00
CA LYS A 9 -18.34 -16.78 1.59
C LYS A 9 -18.29 -16.73 3.12
N GLU A 10 -17.76 -17.80 3.72
CA GLU A 10 -17.61 -17.93 5.18
C GLU A 10 -16.61 -16.89 5.74
N GLN A 11 -15.53 -16.65 5.01
CA GLN A 11 -14.51 -15.66 5.38
C GLN A 11 -15.06 -14.23 5.34
N LEU A 12 -15.88 -13.92 4.34
CA LEU A 12 -16.50 -12.59 4.23
C LEU A 12 -17.50 -12.35 5.38
N ALA A 13 -18.34 -13.35 5.71
CA ALA A 13 -19.30 -13.25 6.82
C ALA A 13 -18.55 -13.03 8.15
N HIS A 14 -17.55 -13.84 8.41
CA HIS A 14 -16.72 -13.72 9.62
C HIS A 14 -15.97 -12.37 9.68
N TYR A 15 -15.52 -11.85 8.53
CA TYR A 15 -14.88 -10.54 8.45
C TYR A 15 -15.82 -9.40 8.90
N ILE A 16 -17.07 -9.44 8.42
CA ILE A 16 -18.10 -8.44 8.79
C ILE A 16 -18.43 -8.53 10.27
N GLU A 17 -18.63 -9.75 10.80
CA GLU A 17 -18.90 -9.97 12.21
C GLU A 17 -17.79 -9.40 13.12
N LEU A 18 -16.53 -9.66 12.77
CA LEU A 18 -15.39 -9.15 13.54
C LEU A 18 -15.24 -7.63 13.44
N ALA A 19 -15.53 -7.05 12.29
CA ALA A 19 -15.52 -5.60 12.12
C ALA A 19 -16.63 -4.94 12.94
N ASP A 20 -17.81 -5.55 12.98
CA ASP A 20 -18.95 -5.08 13.78
C ASP A 20 -18.70 -5.23 15.29
N ALA A 21 -18.03 -6.29 15.71
CA ALA A 21 -17.68 -6.55 17.11
C ALA A 21 -16.49 -5.72 17.62
N TYR A 22 -15.81 -4.96 16.74
CA TYR A 22 -14.62 -4.19 17.16
C TYR A 22 -15.01 -3.05 18.12
N PRO A 23 -14.42 -2.97 19.34
CA PRO A 23 -14.69 -1.90 20.28
C PRO A 23 -14.31 -0.53 19.69
N GLY A 24 -15.27 0.40 19.58
CA GLY A 24 -15.04 1.71 18.97
C GLY A 24 -14.97 1.68 17.44
N ARG A 25 -15.73 0.79 16.80
CA ARG A 25 -15.79 0.64 15.33
C ARG A 25 -16.08 1.96 14.61
N GLU A 26 -16.82 2.87 15.23
CA GLU A 26 -17.16 4.20 14.71
C GLU A 26 -15.92 5.11 14.54
N GLN A 27 -14.82 4.79 15.21
CA GLN A 27 -13.52 5.47 15.07
C GLN A 27 -12.64 4.85 14.00
N VAL A 28 -13.07 3.74 13.38
CA VAL A 28 -12.28 3.05 12.35
C VAL A 28 -12.67 3.55 10.96
N GLY A 29 -11.70 4.07 10.23
CA GLY A 29 -11.88 4.50 8.86
C GLY A 29 -11.69 3.37 7.85
N VAL A 30 -10.83 2.39 8.19
CA VAL A 30 -10.51 1.24 7.33
C VAL A 30 -10.33 -0.01 8.18
N PHE A 31 -11.13 -1.04 7.93
CA PHE A 31 -10.78 -2.41 8.29
C PHE A 31 -10.16 -3.12 7.08
N SER A 32 -9.11 -3.88 7.30
CA SER A 32 -8.42 -4.65 6.26
C SER A 32 -8.35 -6.12 6.63
N PRO A 33 -8.62 -7.04 5.69
CA PRO A 33 -8.25 -8.44 5.88
C PRO A 33 -6.74 -8.59 5.74
N ARG A 34 -6.20 -9.73 6.15
CA ARG A 34 -4.85 -10.17 5.74
C ARG A 34 -4.86 -10.56 4.27
N GLN A 35 -3.86 -10.09 3.56
CA GLN A 35 -3.60 -10.54 2.19
C GLN A 35 -2.85 -11.87 2.25
N ASP A 36 -3.46 -12.92 1.73
CA ASP A 36 -2.81 -14.23 1.65
C ASP A 36 -2.09 -14.41 0.30
N TYR A 37 -0.78 -14.54 0.39
CA TYR A 37 0.09 -14.81 -0.75
C TYR A 37 0.65 -16.24 -0.76
N SER A 38 0.40 -17.03 0.28
CA SER A 38 1.05 -18.32 0.49
C SER A 38 0.10 -19.48 0.68
N GLY A 39 -1.20 -19.21 0.90
CA GLY A 39 -2.19 -20.22 1.30
C GLY A 39 -2.04 -20.71 2.73
N HIS A 40 -1.20 -20.07 3.53
CA HIS A 40 -0.96 -20.43 4.93
C HIS A 40 -1.32 -19.27 5.83
N MET A 41 -2.15 -19.53 6.84
CA MET A 41 -2.45 -18.55 7.87
C MET A 41 -1.31 -18.51 8.90
N PRO A 42 -0.52 -17.44 8.96
CA PRO A 42 0.44 -17.28 10.05
C PRO A 42 -0.30 -17.16 11.38
N HIS A 43 0.30 -17.68 12.45
CA HIS A 43 -0.22 -17.45 13.79
C HIS A 43 -0.02 -15.97 14.19
N TYR A 44 -1.07 -15.36 14.73
CA TYR A 44 -1.04 -14.00 15.26
C TYR A 44 -1.56 -14.01 16.69
N ASP A 45 -0.87 -13.33 17.59
CA ASP A 45 -1.24 -13.24 19.01
C ASP A 45 -2.48 -12.37 19.24
N ALA A 46 -2.77 -11.44 18.32
CA ALA A 46 -3.89 -10.53 18.43
C ALA A 46 -4.83 -10.65 17.21
N VAL A 47 -6.15 -10.60 17.48
CA VAL A 47 -7.18 -10.59 16.42
C VAL A 47 -7.09 -9.30 15.59
N TYR A 48 -6.84 -8.17 16.24
CA TYR A 48 -6.80 -6.85 15.62
C TYR A 48 -5.44 -6.20 15.77
N GLU A 49 -5.02 -5.49 14.74
CA GLU A 49 -3.74 -4.76 14.73
C GLU A 49 -3.89 -3.39 14.04
N GLU A 50 -3.57 -2.29 14.72
CA GLU A 50 -3.52 -0.97 14.08
C GLU A 50 -2.31 -0.83 13.17
N LYS A 51 -2.52 -0.25 11.98
CA LYS A 51 -1.47 -0.02 10.97
C LYS A 51 -1.43 1.43 10.52
N VAL A 52 -0.27 1.85 10.02
CA VAL A 52 -0.14 3.15 9.33
C VAL A 52 -0.88 3.11 8.00
N ALA A 53 -0.72 2.02 7.25
CA ALA A 53 -1.37 1.84 5.97
C ALA A 53 -1.53 0.35 5.64
N VAL A 54 -2.53 0.05 4.83
CA VAL A 54 -2.89 -1.29 4.33
C VAL A 54 -3.18 -1.21 2.84
N MET A 55 -3.21 -2.34 2.15
CA MET A 55 -3.79 -2.42 0.79
C MET A 55 -5.31 -2.37 0.92
N THR A 56 -5.96 -1.56 0.08
CA THR A 56 -7.42 -1.35 0.17
C THR A 56 -8.24 -2.46 -0.51
N SER A 57 -7.59 -3.41 -1.18
CA SER A 57 -8.29 -4.56 -1.74
C SER A 57 -8.96 -5.39 -0.66
N GLY A 58 -10.29 -5.55 -0.77
CA GLY A 58 -11.13 -6.25 0.21
C GLY A 58 -11.37 -5.52 1.53
N CYS A 59 -10.96 -4.27 1.67
CA CYS A 59 -11.22 -3.48 2.87
C CYS A 59 -12.67 -3.05 3.00
N LEU A 60 -13.14 -2.94 4.25
CA LEU A 60 -14.34 -2.21 4.62
C LEU A 60 -13.91 -0.77 4.91
N ILE A 61 -14.50 0.16 4.18
CA ILE A 61 -14.20 1.60 4.28
C ILE A 61 -15.38 2.30 4.91
N SER A 62 -15.13 3.14 5.92
CA SER A 62 -16.15 3.97 6.54
C SER A 62 -16.67 5.01 5.54
N VAL A 63 -17.98 5.05 5.33
CA VAL A 63 -18.62 6.07 4.47
C VAL A 63 -18.30 7.47 4.99
N LYS A 64 -18.44 7.70 6.31
CA LYS A 64 -18.08 8.97 6.94
C LYS A 64 -16.62 9.36 6.69
N GLY A 65 -15.71 8.38 6.80
CA GLY A 65 -14.28 8.61 6.51
C GLY A 65 -14.02 8.93 5.04
N PHE A 66 -14.70 8.22 4.13
CA PHE A 66 -14.58 8.44 2.69
C PHE A 66 -15.07 9.84 2.28
N GLU A 67 -16.22 10.26 2.80
CA GLU A 67 -16.76 11.61 2.57
C GLU A 67 -15.84 12.69 3.15
N ALA A 68 -15.33 12.49 4.37
CA ALA A 68 -14.45 13.46 5.03
C ALA A 68 -13.09 13.61 4.35
N THR A 69 -12.59 12.57 3.66
CA THR A 69 -11.34 12.64 2.87
C THR A 69 -11.55 13.16 1.46
N GLY A 70 -12.80 13.19 0.97
CA GLY A 70 -13.10 13.40 -0.45
C GLY A 70 -12.74 12.22 -1.35
N GLY A 71 -12.51 11.02 -0.76
CA GLY A 71 -12.18 9.80 -1.49
C GLY A 71 -10.69 9.62 -1.76
N PHE A 72 -10.37 8.88 -2.83
CA PHE A 72 -8.99 8.63 -3.25
C PHE A 72 -8.49 9.76 -4.14
N ARG A 73 -7.19 10.07 -4.05
CA ARG A 73 -6.55 11.11 -4.85
C ARG A 73 -6.23 10.64 -6.27
N ASP A 74 -6.90 11.22 -7.25
CA ASP A 74 -6.72 10.89 -8.67
C ASP A 74 -5.32 11.24 -9.20
N GLU A 75 -4.66 12.25 -8.62
CA GLU A 75 -3.31 12.69 -9.01
C GLU A 75 -2.25 11.60 -8.81
N LEU A 76 -2.51 10.65 -7.93
CA LEU A 76 -1.60 9.53 -7.71
C LEU A 76 -1.62 8.55 -8.86
N PHE A 77 -2.76 8.35 -9.54
CA PHE A 77 -2.99 7.47 -10.67
C PHE A 77 -2.75 5.97 -10.35
N ILE A 78 -1.53 5.60 -9.95
CA ILE A 78 -1.14 4.23 -9.58
C ILE A 78 -0.03 4.27 -8.55
N ASP A 79 0.02 3.26 -7.68
CA ASP A 79 0.95 3.14 -6.55
C ASP A 79 0.77 4.24 -5.48
N GLU A 80 0.90 3.89 -4.24
CA GLU A 80 0.75 4.74 -3.05
C GLU A 80 -0.66 5.31 -2.80
N VAL A 81 -1.66 5.03 -3.63
CA VAL A 81 -3.07 5.46 -3.45
C VAL A 81 -3.63 4.96 -2.12
N ASP A 82 -3.43 3.66 -1.84
CA ASP A 82 -3.84 3.02 -0.58
C ASP A 82 -3.16 3.64 0.63
N ASN A 83 -1.86 3.90 0.50
CA ASN A 83 -1.07 4.48 1.58
C ASN A 83 -1.50 5.91 1.87
N GLU A 84 -1.77 6.69 0.83
CA GLU A 84 -2.27 8.07 0.95
C GLU A 84 -3.59 8.09 1.69
N TYR A 85 -4.56 7.30 1.23
CA TYR A 85 -5.89 7.23 1.84
C TYR A 85 -5.82 6.86 3.32
N CYS A 86 -5.02 5.85 3.66
CA CYS A 86 -4.82 5.45 5.06
C CYS A 86 -4.18 6.57 5.90
N MET A 87 -3.21 7.31 5.36
CA MET A 87 -2.59 8.43 6.05
C MET A 87 -3.57 9.58 6.26
N HIS A 88 -4.42 9.87 5.25
CA HIS A 88 -5.45 10.89 5.35
C HIS A 88 -6.49 10.54 6.42
N ILE A 89 -7.01 9.32 6.41
CA ILE A 89 -7.93 8.80 7.44
C ILE A 89 -7.33 8.96 8.85
N ARG A 90 -6.06 8.59 9.01
CA ARG A 90 -5.37 8.72 10.31
C ARG A 90 -5.16 10.17 10.74
N ARG A 91 -4.92 11.08 9.81
CA ARG A 91 -4.83 12.52 10.07
C ARG A 91 -6.17 13.10 10.56
N LEU A 92 -7.29 12.53 10.14
CA LEU A 92 -8.63 12.84 10.65
C LEU A 92 -8.93 12.21 12.03
N GLY A 93 -7.94 11.52 12.64
CA GLY A 93 -8.08 10.87 13.95
C GLY A 93 -8.75 9.50 13.90
N MET A 94 -9.03 8.97 12.70
CA MET A 94 -9.61 7.63 12.56
C MET A 94 -8.52 6.55 12.51
N LYS A 95 -8.90 5.33 12.81
CA LYS A 95 -8.00 4.17 12.84
C LYS A 95 -8.00 3.40 11.52
N VAL A 96 -6.87 2.75 11.24
CA VAL A 96 -6.70 1.73 10.20
C VAL A 96 -6.37 0.42 10.90
N VAL A 97 -7.23 -0.57 10.78
CA VAL A 97 -7.17 -1.81 11.56
C VAL A 97 -7.11 -3.02 10.63
N ILE A 98 -6.15 -3.92 10.86
CA ILE A 98 -6.14 -5.24 10.22
C ILE A 98 -6.85 -6.23 11.14
N ILE A 99 -7.70 -7.08 10.57
CA ILE A 99 -8.28 -8.25 11.22
C ILE A 99 -7.43 -9.46 10.84
N ASN A 100 -6.61 -9.93 11.77
CA ASN A 100 -5.57 -10.92 11.52
C ASN A 100 -6.10 -12.33 11.22
N SER A 101 -7.30 -12.67 11.73
CA SER A 101 -7.93 -13.97 11.54
C SER A 101 -8.67 -14.12 10.21
N VAL A 102 -8.73 -13.08 9.39
CA VAL A 102 -9.44 -13.08 8.11
C VAL A 102 -8.45 -12.99 6.96
N LEU A 103 -8.55 -13.92 6.02
CA LEU A 103 -7.69 -13.97 4.85
C LEU A 103 -8.46 -13.60 3.58
N LEU A 104 -7.90 -12.67 2.82
CA LEU A 104 -8.29 -12.44 1.43
C LEU A 104 -7.31 -13.16 0.52
N ALA A 105 -7.80 -14.14 -0.23
CA ALA A 105 -6.98 -14.80 -1.24
C ALA A 105 -6.62 -13.78 -2.33
N HIS A 106 -5.32 -13.51 -2.49
CA HIS A 106 -4.81 -12.55 -3.45
C HIS A 106 -3.66 -13.18 -4.24
N ARG A 107 -3.75 -13.12 -5.56
CA ARG A 107 -2.66 -13.58 -6.42
C ARG A 107 -1.67 -12.43 -6.61
N LEU A 108 -0.44 -12.63 -6.15
CA LEU A 108 0.64 -11.73 -6.52
C LEU A 108 0.88 -11.84 -8.02
N GLY A 109 1.15 -10.71 -8.68
CA GLY A 109 1.62 -10.69 -10.05
C GLY A 109 2.84 -11.59 -10.28
N GLU A 110 3.37 -11.66 -11.49
CA GLU A 110 4.46 -12.58 -11.86
C GLU A 110 5.65 -12.45 -10.90
N LYS A 111 5.92 -13.55 -10.18
CA LYS A 111 7.11 -13.68 -9.34
C LYS A 111 8.28 -14.06 -10.24
N ARG A 112 9.35 -13.29 -10.17
CA ARG A 112 10.64 -13.66 -10.75
C ARG A 112 11.61 -14.12 -9.68
N THR A 113 12.35 -15.16 -10.02
CA THR A 113 13.42 -15.69 -9.16
C THR A 113 14.76 -15.28 -9.74
N ILE A 114 15.59 -14.64 -8.92
CA ILE A 114 17.00 -14.41 -9.27
C ILE A 114 17.90 -15.22 -8.36
N ARG A 115 19.04 -15.63 -8.92
CA ARG A 115 20.16 -16.23 -8.17
C ARG A 115 21.21 -15.14 -7.97
N PHE A 116 21.40 -14.71 -6.75
CA PHE A 116 22.46 -13.78 -6.40
C PHE A 116 23.74 -14.56 -6.11
N LEU A 117 24.81 -14.30 -6.88
CA LEU A 117 26.11 -14.99 -6.82
C LEU A 117 26.02 -16.51 -6.93
N GLY A 118 24.98 -17.08 -7.54
CA GLY A 118 24.79 -18.53 -7.64
C GLY A 118 24.37 -19.23 -6.36
N LEU A 119 24.45 -18.55 -5.21
CA LEU A 119 24.28 -19.12 -3.86
C LEU A 119 22.90 -18.86 -3.24
N PHE A 120 22.30 -17.70 -3.50
CA PHE A 120 21.05 -17.30 -2.89
C PHE A 120 19.95 -17.12 -3.93
N ARG A 121 18.85 -17.85 -3.75
CA ARG A 121 17.63 -17.73 -4.54
C ARG A 121 16.70 -16.73 -3.88
N LYS A 122 16.30 -15.68 -4.60
CA LYS A 122 15.34 -14.68 -4.09
C LYS A 122 14.23 -14.46 -5.09
N GLU A 123 13.00 -14.55 -4.59
CA GLU A 123 11.82 -14.17 -5.36
C GLU A 123 11.52 -12.68 -5.19
N TYR A 124 11.13 -12.03 -6.27
CA TYR A 124 10.66 -10.65 -6.24
C TYR A 124 9.53 -10.47 -7.27
N ILE A 125 8.67 -9.50 -7.03
CA ILE A 125 7.61 -9.12 -7.96
C ILE A 125 8.25 -8.17 -8.97
N ASP A 126 8.16 -8.53 -10.26
CA ASP A 126 8.62 -7.68 -11.34
C ASP A 126 7.63 -6.52 -11.56
N HIS A 127 8.16 -5.34 -11.81
CA HIS A 127 7.36 -4.17 -12.14
C HIS A 127 7.86 -3.56 -13.44
N ALA A 128 6.93 -3.20 -14.31
CA ALA A 128 7.26 -2.43 -15.50
C ALA A 128 7.98 -1.11 -15.11
N PRO A 129 9.01 -0.67 -15.86
CA PRO A 129 9.82 0.49 -15.51
C PRO A 129 9.03 1.77 -15.24
N PHE A 130 7.91 2.01 -15.93
CA PHE A 130 7.07 3.19 -15.73
C PHE A 130 6.48 3.28 -14.31
N ARG A 131 6.23 2.16 -13.63
CA ARG A 131 5.72 2.16 -12.25
C ARG A 131 6.71 2.78 -11.26
N PHE A 132 8.02 2.63 -11.51
CA PHE A 132 9.03 3.26 -10.64
C PHE A 132 9.00 4.79 -10.71
N TYR A 133 8.52 5.36 -11.83
CA TYR A 133 8.24 6.78 -11.92
C TYR A 133 7.15 7.18 -10.91
N TYR A 134 5.99 6.52 -10.97
CA TYR A 134 4.87 6.82 -10.07
C TYR A 134 5.22 6.53 -8.61
N MET A 135 5.80 5.37 -8.32
CA MET A 135 6.26 5.03 -6.96
C MET A 135 7.16 6.12 -6.37
N THR A 136 8.15 6.58 -7.12
CA THR A 136 9.08 7.62 -6.63
C THR A 136 8.37 8.96 -6.46
N ARG A 137 7.64 9.41 -7.49
CA ARG A 137 6.90 10.67 -7.47
C ARG A 137 5.90 10.71 -6.31
N ASN A 138 5.11 9.66 -6.18
CA ASN A 138 4.04 9.58 -5.20
C ASN A 138 4.59 9.48 -3.77
N ILE A 139 5.62 8.65 -3.51
CA ILE A 139 6.26 8.61 -2.19
C ILE A 139 6.78 9.99 -1.77
N LEU A 140 7.42 10.72 -2.69
CA LEU A 140 7.93 12.06 -2.40
C LEU A 140 6.79 13.08 -2.21
N TYR A 141 5.70 12.92 -2.93
CA TYR A 141 4.51 13.73 -2.75
C TYR A 141 3.84 13.45 -1.39
N LEU A 142 3.73 12.18 -0.99
CA LEU A 142 3.27 11.82 0.34
C LEU A 142 4.17 12.42 1.45
N ASN A 143 5.48 12.45 1.24
CA ASN A 143 6.41 13.11 2.17
C ASN A 143 6.13 14.61 2.34
N TYR A 144 5.62 15.24 1.29
CA TYR A 144 5.19 16.65 1.34
C TYR A 144 3.85 16.78 2.07
N LEU A 145 2.85 15.99 1.69
CA LEU A 145 1.50 16.05 2.26
C LEU A 145 1.45 15.62 3.73
N TYR A 146 2.22 14.58 4.08
CA TYR A 146 2.18 13.89 5.37
C TYR A 146 3.57 13.81 6.01
N PRO A 147 4.16 14.93 6.47
CA PRO A 147 5.52 14.94 7.03
C PRO A 147 5.71 14.00 8.22
N GLU A 148 4.65 13.75 8.99
CA GLU A 148 4.63 12.85 10.14
C GLU A 148 4.87 11.38 9.75
N TYR A 149 4.56 10.99 8.50
CA TYR A 149 4.77 9.62 8.00
C TYR A 149 6.06 9.46 7.18
N ARG A 150 6.93 10.47 7.10
CA ARG A 150 8.22 10.38 6.38
C ARG A 150 9.09 9.18 6.76
N PRO A 151 9.17 8.73 8.02
CA PRO A 151 9.93 7.53 8.35
C PRO A 151 9.40 6.28 7.63
N PHE A 152 8.08 6.14 7.53
CA PHE A 152 7.41 5.04 6.84
C PHE A 152 7.65 5.11 5.32
N THR A 153 7.35 6.22 4.68
CA THR A 153 7.46 6.43 3.23
C THR A 153 8.92 6.36 2.76
N ASN A 154 9.86 6.96 3.48
CA ASN A 154 11.29 6.87 3.17
C ASN A 154 11.86 5.46 3.32
N LYS A 155 11.34 4.64 4.25
CA LYS A 155 11.68 3.22 4.36
C LYS A 155 11.26 2.47 3.10
N ARG A 156 10.08 2.77 2.56
CA ARG A 156 9.56 2.20 1.31
C ARG A 156 10.42 2.60 0.11
N LEU A 157 10.74 3.90 -0.02
CA LEU A 157 11.61 4.42 -1.08
C LEU A 157 12.98 3.74 -1.07
N ARG A 158 13.61 3.67 0.11
CA ARG A 158 14.92 2.99 0.26
C ARG A 158 14.85 1.50 -0.10
N LYS A 159 13.77 0.81 0.33
CA LYS A 159 13.56 -0.61 -0.02
C LYS A 159 13.40 -0.80 -1.53
N MET A 160 12.65 0.08 -2.19
CA MET A 160 12.47 0.08 -3.64
C MET A 160 13.79 0.31 -4.38
N LEU A 161 14.54 1.36 -4.03
CA LEU A 161 15.83 1.68 -4.65
C LEU A 161 16.85 0.54 -4.43
N LYS A 162 16.93 0.01 -3.21
CA LYS A 162 17.77 -1.17 -2.91
C LYS A 162 17.41 -2.36 -3.79
N ARG A 163 16.11 -2.60 -4.02
CA ARG A 163 15.64 -3.68 -4.90
C ARG A 163 16.10 -3.46 -6.34
N ILE A 164 15.93 -2.27 -6.90
CA ILE A 164 16.36 -1.93 -8.27
C ILE A 164 17.87 -2.15 -8.42
N VAL A 165 18.66 -1.64 -7.47
CA VAL A 165 20.13 -1.71 -7.57
C VAL A 165 20.64 -3.14 -7.44
N LEU A 166 20.09 -3.95 -6.53
CA LEU A 166 20.62 -5.27 -6.19
C LEU A 166 19.98 -6.42 -6.98
N TYR A 167 18.72 -6.29 -7.39
CA TYR A 167 17.95 -7.44 -7.90
C TYR A 167 17.42 -7.26 -9.32
N ASP A 168 17.17 -6.02 -9.78
CA ASP A 168 16.70 -5.79 -11.14
C ASP A 168 17.90 -5.75 -12.11
N GLN A 169 18.16 -6.89 -12.75
CA GLN A 169 19.28 -7.00 -13.70
C GLN A 169 18.87 -6.65 -15.14
N GLN A 170 17.58 -6.77 -15.49
CA GLN A 170 17.11 -6.60 -16.86
C GLN A 170 16.78 -5.14 -17.19
N HIS A 171 16.11 -4.45 -16.25
CA HIS A 171 15.58 -3.10 -16.49
C HIS A 171 16.17 -2.03 -15.56
N LYS A 172 17.26 -2.34 -14.87
CA LYS A 172 17.89 -1.48 -13.87
C LYS A 172 18.05 -0.03 -14.30
N TRP A 173 18.63 0.21 -15.45
CA TRP A 173 18.88 1.57 -15.95
C TRP A 173 17.58 2.29 -16.33
N ALA A 174 16.63 1.57 -16.94
CA ALA A 174 15.31 2.10 -17.24
C ALA A 174 14.55 2.46 -15.94
N ALA A 175 14.58 1.58 -14.94
CA ALA A 175 13.98 1.82 -13.63
C ALA A 175 14.60 3.04 -12.93
N LEU A 176 15.93 3.15 -12.88
CA LEU A 176 16.64 4.29 -12.28
C LEU A 176 16.33 5.61 -13.01
N ARG A 177 16.25 5.59 -14.35
CA ARG A 177 15.84 6.74 -15.15
C ARG A 177 14.41 7.17 -14.82
N MET A 178 13.49 6.22 -14.62
CA MET A 178 12.13 6.51 -14.22
C MET A 178 12.05 7.07 -12.79
N CYS A 179 12.82 6.54 -11.85
CA CYS A 179 12.95 7.13 -10.51
C CYS A 179 13.42 8.60 -10.58
N TRP A 180 14.45 8.88 -11.40
CA TRP A 180 14.94 10.24 -11.58
C TRP A 180 13.88 11.18 -12.14
N ARG A 181 13.11 10.74 -13.16
CA ARG A 181 11.96 11.52 -13.67
C ARG A 181 10.94 11.79 -12.59
N GLY A 182 10.54 10.77 -11.80
CA GLY A 182 9.61 10.92 -10.69
C GLY A 182 10.11 11.92 -9.64
N PHE A 183 11.40 11.87 -9.31
CA PHE A 183 12.04 12.84 -8.41
C PHE A 183 12.00 14.28 -8.95
N ARG A 184 12.23 14.47 -10.25
CA ARG A 184 12.15 15.79 -10.87
C ARG A 184 10.72 16.30 -10.92
N ASP A 185 9.78 15.45 -11.33
CA ASP A 185 8.42 15.86 -11.67
C ASP A 185 7.51 16.01 -10.43
N VAL A 186 7.90 15.52 -9.25
CA VAL A 186 7.17 15.76 -8.00
C VAL A 186 7.01 17.24 -7.67
N ARG A 187 7.95 18.08 -8.10
CA ARG A 187 7.87 19.54 -7.90
C ARG A 187 6.65 20.16 -8.57
N SER A 188 6.26 19.63 -9.73
CA SER A 188 5.09 20.12 -10.48
C SER A 188 3.78 19.79 -9.75
N ILE A 189 3.63 18.57 -9.22
CA ILE A 189 2.42 18.20 -8.48
C ILE A 189 2.31 18.97 -7.16
N ILE A 190 3.44 19.20 -6.46
CA ILE A 190 3.47 20.03 -5.25
C ILE A 190 3.12 21.48 -5.56
N ALA A 191 3.54 22.01 -6.72
CA ALA A 191 3.22 23.37 -7.13
C ALA A 191 1.72 23.54 -7.44
N ILE A 192 1.07 22.51 -7.98
CA ILE A 192 -0.38 22.48 -8.19
C ILE A 192 -1.11 22.46 -6.84
N GLU A 193 -0.70 21.57 -5.93
CA GLU A 193 -1.28 21.47 -4.58
C GLU A 193 -1.26 22.81 -3.83
N LYS A 194 -0.12 23.54 -3.91
CA LYS A 194 0.03 24.86 -3.28
C LYS A 194 -0.89 25.96 -3.84
N LYS A 195 -1.46 25.76 -5.02
CA LYS A 195 -2.40 26.74 -5.62
C LYS A 195 -3.84 26.49 -5.18
N HIS A 196 -4.12 25.30 -4.65
CA HIS A 196 -5.46 24.90 -4.20
C HIS A 196 -5.65 25.09 -2.69
N HIS A 197 -4.60 25.43 -1.97
CA HIS A 197 -4.56 25.81 -0.55
C HIS A 197 -4.09 27.26 -0.38
#